data_a3bf8d6c0ab3d155e37e1bb95bad2e5d
#
_entry.id   a3bf8d6c0ab3d155e37e1bb95bad2e5d
#
_cell.length_a   1.000
_cell.length_b   1.000
_cell.length_c   1.000
_cell.angle_alpha   90.00
_cell.angle_beta   90.00
_cell.angle_gamma   90.00
#
_symmetry.space_group_name_H-M   'P 1'
#
loop_
_entity.id
_entity.type
_entity.pdbx_description
1 polymer ?
#
loop_
_entity_poly.entity_id
_entity_poly.type
_entity_poly.pdbx_seq_one_letter_code
_entity_poly.pdbx_strand_id
1 'polypeptide(L)'
;MTVAPTANGGDQTDALQAAFDALQPGQRLVLAPGSYSVSRSLTVAKADVVISGYGATLVATNPGDQTIVMSGSGSTLVGVTLIGTGTTRLVTRESTKVEVTGTGVQVLDVKIQGGASAGIFVYGGINVAIVNNTVRSTLADGIHTTYGSTNVLVEGNTVTGTGDDLIAVVSYQADGRISSNVLIDHNSVSGNYWGRGIAVVGGQAVTISDNTVDGVQKASGILVAQEASWNTYNATNVVVSNNTVSNIQNSNVNNGLQPTQLAAIRLSAWPGTVSSVAVKDNRVSNSGYSGFQAEGNICQFSVTGNVFSSIAGAVVSLLQSGCTPSQVVATGNTLGGVALVSPVGASTSGTIWAGGALTTTLPTVRWSLMQTK
;
A
#
# COMPACT_ATOMS: atom_id res chain seq x y z
N MET A 1 -19.25 -4.16 25.90
CA MET A 1 -19.12 -2.83 26.57
C MET A 1 -19.47 -1.74 25.55
N THR A 2 -20.10 -0.65 25.94
CA THR A 2 -20.44 0.48 25.05
C THR A 2 -19.92 1.78 25.66
N VAL A 3 -19.30 2.62 24.83
CA VAL A 3 -18.89 4.01 25.19
C VAL A 3 -19.64 4.97 24.28
N ALA A 4 -20.18 6.05 24.87
CA ALA A 4 -20.88 7.11 24.16
C ALA A 4 -20.05 8.39 24.11
N PRO A 5 -20.24 9.26 23.09
CA PRO A 5 -19.60 10.56 23.07
C PRO A 5 -20.13 11.46 24.17
N THR A 6 -19.28 12.38 24.66
CA THR A 6 -19.71 13.38 25.65
C THR A 6 -20.55 14.47 24.99
N ALA A 7 -21.61 14.90 25.68
CA ALA A 7 -22.54 15.91 25.14
C ALA A 7 -21.87 17.28 24.87
N ASN A 8 -20.80 17.60 25.58
CA ASN A 8 -20.08 18.87 25.45
C ASN A 8 -18.89 18.86 24.47
N GLY A 9 -18.63 17.72 23.81
CA GLY A 9 -17.54 17.59 22.85
C GLY A 9 -16.12 17.69 23.43
N GLY A 10 -15.99 17.57 24.75
CA GLY A 10 -14.68 17.60 25.43
C GLY A 10 -13.78 16.43 25.06
N ASP A 11 -12.51 16.52 25.40
CA ASP A 11 -11.52 15.46 25.16
C ASP A 11 -11.91 14.17 25.88
N GLN A 12 -11.96 13.09 25.14
CA GLN A 12 -12.34 11.76 25.63
C GLN A 12 -11.20 10.76 25.63
N THR A 13 -9.98 11.20 25.40
CA THR A 13 -8.81 10.33 25.29
C THR A 13 -8.66 9.40 26.47
N ASP A 14 -8.71 9.93 27.70
CA ASP A 14 -8.53 9.13 28.93
C ASP A 14 -9.67 8.12 29.12
N ALA A 15 -10.91 8.53 28.84
CA ALA A 15 -12.07 7.66 28.97
C ALA A 15 -12.03 6.51 27.93
N LEU A 16 -11.64 6.80 26.70
CA LEU A 16 -11.46 5.79 25.65
C LEU A 16 -10.31 4.83 25.99
N GLN A 17 -9.18 5.36 26.44
CA GLN A 17 -8.02 4.51 26.82
C GLN A 17 -8.40 3.60 27.99
N ALA A 18 -9.06 4.12 29.03
CA ALA A 18 -9.52 3.32 30.15
C ALA A 18 -10.50 2.22 29.71
N ALA A 19 -11.38 2.51 28.75
CA ALA A 19 -12.28 1.51 28.18
C ALA A 19 -11.54 0.42 27.39
N PHE A 20 -10.50 0.77 26.63
CA PHE A 20 -9.64 -0.20 25.93
C PHE A 20 -8.88 -1.09 26.92
N ASP A 21 -8.34 -0.50 27.99
CA ASP A 21 -7.57 -1.20 29.01
C ASP A 21 -8.43 -2.16 29.86
N ALA A 22 -9.70 -1.86 30.01
CA ALA A 22 -10.66 -2.69 30.76
C ALA A 22 -11.09 -3.96 30.02
N LEU A 23 -10.85 -4.04 28.69
CA LEU A 23 -11.26 -5.19 27.89
C LEU A 23 -10.50 -6.46 28.29
N GLN A 24 -11.21 -7.58 28.23
CA GLN A 24 -10.66 -8.92 28.37
C GLN A 24 -10.66 -9.62 27.00
N PRO A 25 -9.80 -10.63 26.79
CA PRO A 25 -9.79 -11.43 25.59
C PRO A 25 -11.19 -11.93 25.20
N GLY A 26 -11.53 -11.84 23.91
CA GLY A 26 -12.84 -12.22 23.38
C GLY A 26 -13.93 -11.13 23.52
N GLN A 27 -13.66 -10.02 24.20
CA GLN A 27 -14.63 -8.96 24.38
C GLN A 27 -14.66 -7.97 23.22
N ARG A 28 -15.81 -7.32 23.06
CA ARG A 28 -16.06 -6.25 22.09
C ARG A 28 -16.41 -4.95 22.80
N LEU A 29 -15.72 -3.88 22.45
CA LEU A 29 -16.11 -2.51 22.74
C LEU A 29 -16.88 -1.95 21.53
N VAL A 30 -18.03 -1.35 21.79
CA VAL A 30 -18.82 -0.63 20.80
C VAL A 30 -18.72 0.87 21.10
N LEU A 31 -18.20 1.64 20.19
CA LEU A 31 -18.29 3.09 20.21
C LEU A 31 -19.66 3.48 19.64
N ALA A 32 -20.50 4.10 20.46
CA ALA A 32 -21.80 4.57 20.01
C ALA A 32 -21.65 5.64 18.91
N PRO A 33 -22.63 5.77 18.01
CA PRO A 33 -22.58 6.81 16.99
C PRO A 33 -22.40 8.22 17.57
N GLY A 34 -21.55 9.03 16.92
CA GLY A 34 -21.28 10.41 17.32
C GLY A 34 -19.78 10.74 17.25
N SER A 35 -19.41 11.92 17.69
CA SER A 35 -18.07 12.48 17.57
C SER A 35 -17.32 12.44 18.92
N TYR A 36 -16.09 11.96 18.88
CA TYR A 36 -15.18 11.83 20.03
C TYR A 36 -13.93 12.67 19.76
N SER A 37 -13.66 13.68 20.56
CA SER A 37 -12.41 14.44 20.50
C SER A 37 -11.30 13.65 21.18
N VAL A 38 -10.11 13.56 20.51
CA VAL A 38 -8.97 12.77 20.99
C VAL A 38 -7.69 13.61 20.82
N SER A 39 -6.98 13.84 21.92
CA SER A 39 -5.80 14.72 21.96
C SER A 39 -4.45 13.99 21.92
N ARG A 40 -4.45 12.67 22.08
CA ARG A 40 -3.25 11.81 21.99
C ARG A 40 -3.59 10.43 21.48
N SER A 41 -2.57 9.67 21.14
CA SER A 41 -2.69 8.29 20.68
C SER A 41 -3.42 7.40 21.69
N LEU A 42 -4.14 6.43 21.15
CA LEU A 42 -4.87 5.40 21.90
C LEU A 42 -4.24 4.04 21.58
N THR A 43 -4.08 3.18 22.59
CA THR A 43 -3.46 1.86 22.43
C THR A 43 -4.46 0.74 22.72
N VAL A 44 -4.64 -0.15 21.76
CA VAL A 44 -5.35 -1.42 21.90
C VAL A 44 -4.32 -2.52 22.14
N ALA A 45 -3.95 -2.74 23.41
CA ALA A 45 -2.92 -3.70 23.81
C ALA A 45 -3.47 -5.09 24.18
N LYS A 46 -4.76 -5.21 24.42
CA LYS A 46 -5.38 -6.47 24.81
C LYS A 46 -5.51 -7.41 23.62
N ALA A 47 -5.18 -8.67 23.85
CA ALA A 47 -5.31 -9.70 22.82
C ALA A 47 -6.78 -10.06 22.57
N ASP A 48 -7.07 -10.47 21.34
CA ASP A 48 -8.36 -11.02 20.90
C ASP A 48 -9.58 -10.12 21.20
N VAL A 49 -9.39 -8.80 21.19
CA VAL A 49 -10.48 -7.83 21.40
C VAL A 49 -10.94 -7.20 20.09
N VAL A 50 -12.19 -6.71 20.10
CA VAL A 50 -12.78 -6.01 18.96
C VAL A 50 -13.16 -4.59 19.37
N ILE A 51 -12.63 -3.58 18.69
CA ILE A 51 -13.09 -2.20 18.78
C ILE A 51 -13.97 -1.94 17.56
N SER A 52 -15.25 -1.69 17.79
CA SER A 52 -16.26 -1.48 16.73
C SER A 52 -16.86 -0.08 16.85
N GLY A 53 -16.94 0.64 15.73
CA GLY A 53 -17.35 2.04 15.77
C GLY A 53 -18.20 2.52 14.57
N TYR A 54 -19.13 1.71 14.07
CA TYR A 54 -20.02 2.15 13.01
C TYR A 54 -20.86 3.37 13.44
N GLY A 55 -20.71 4.48 12.71
CA GLY A 55 -21.31 5.77 13.06
C GLY A 55 -20.50 6.58 14.09
N ALA A 56 -19.45 6.04 14.67
CA ALA A 56 -18.54 6.77 15.54
C ALA A 56 -17.42 7.44 14.74
N THR A 57 -17.10 8.66 15.10
CA THR A 57 -16.01 9.47 14.50
C THR A 57 -15.04 9.91 15.59
N LEU A 58 -13.81 9.49 15.53
CA LEU A 58 -12.73 9.97 16.40
C LEU A 58 -12.03 11.12 15.69
N VAL A 59 -12.03 12.29 16.30
CA VAL A 59 -11.43 13.52 15.76
C VAL A 59 -10.17 13.84 16.53
N ALA A 60 -9.02 13.71 15.87
CA ALA A 60 -7.73 14.05 16.46
C ALA A 60 -7.55 15.57 16.54
N THR A 61 -6.97 16.05 17.64
CA THR A 61 -6.65 17.47 17.86
C THR A 61 -5.16 17.77 17.88
N ASN A 62 -4.31 16.76 17.95
CA ASN A 62 -2.85 16.90 17.97
C ASN A 62 -2.22 16.15 16.78
N PRO A 63 -1.62 16.85 15.80
CA PRO A 63 -1.05 16.19 14.61
C PRO A 63 0.17 15.31 14.92
N GLY A 64 0.88 15.57 15.99
CA GLY A 64 2.07 14.81 16.41
C GLY A 64 1.76 13.56 17.23
N ASP A 65 0.52 13.42 17.71
CA ASP A 65 0.12 12.31 18.59
C ASP A 65 -1.38 11.97 18.38
N GLN A 66 -1.68 11.18 17.33
CA GLN A 66 -3.06 10.94 16.87
C GLN A 66 -3.33 9.49 16.44
N THR A 67 -2.46 8.58 16.82
CA THR A 67 -2.50 7.20 16.33
C THR A 67 -3.41 6.30 17.16
N ILE A 68 -4.09 5.37 16.51
CA ILE A 68 -4.62 4.17 17.18
C ILE A 68 -3.59 3.05 17.00
N VAL A 69 -2.91 2.68 18.08
CA VAL A 69 -1.89 1.63 18.09
C VAL A 69 -2.56 0.27 18.34
N MET A 70 -2.52 -0.60 17.34
CA MET A 70 -3.05 -1.96 17.39
C MET A 70 -1.90 -2.95 17.71
N SER A 71 -1.58 -3.10 19.00
CA SER A 71 -0.48 -3.97 19.47
C SER A 71 -0.97 -5.31 20.05
N GLY A 72 -2.23 -5.39 20.46
CA GLY A 72 -2.82 -6.63 20.99
C GLY A 72 -2.97 -7.70 19.92
N SER A 73 -2.39 -8.88 20.13
CA SER A 73 -2.49 -10.00 19.19
C SER A 73 -3.95 -10.41 18.97
N GLY A 74 -4.33 -10.71 17.72
CA GLY A 74 -5.70 -11.10 17.37
C GLY A 74 -6.74 -9.98 17.50
N SER A 75 -6.36 -8.75 17.82
CA SER A 75 -7.30 -7.63 17.95
C SER A 75 -7.82 -7.12 16.61
N THR A 76 -9.01 -6.52 16.62
CA THR A 76 -9.65 -5.99 15.41
C THR A 76 -10.16 -4.57 15.66
N LEU A 77 -9.85 -3.67 14.73
CA LEU A 77 -10.49 -2.34 14.63
C LEU A 77 -11.46 -2.37 13.45
N VAL A 78 -12.73 -2.04 13.66
CA VAL A 78 -13.75 -2.16 12.60
C VAL A 78 -14.77 -1.02 12.59
N GLY A 79 -15.05 -0.49 11.40
CA GLY A 79 -16.19 0.40 11.12
C GLY A 79 -16.06 1.82 11.67
N VAL A 80 -14.93 2.21 12.25
CA VAL A 80 -14.74 3.54 12.84
C VAL A 80 -14.32 4.56 11.77
N THR A 81 -14.75 5.81 11.94
CA THR A 81 -14.22 6.94 11.17
C THR A 81 -13.16 7.67 11.99
N LEU A 82 -11.99 7.90 11.39
CA LEU A 82 -10.86 8.58 11.99
C LEU A 82 -10.56 9.87 11.20
N ILE A 83 -10.76 11.01 11.85
CA ILE A 83 -10.38 12.31 11.29
C ILE A 83 -9.01 12.67 11.84
N GLY A 84 -8.03 12.78 10.96
CA GLY A 84 -6.70 13.24 11.30
C GLY A 84 -6.59 14.77 11.23
N THR A 85 -5.56 15.30 11.88
CA THR A 85 -5.21 16.72 11.83
C THR A 85 -3.75 16.91 11.39
N GLY A 86 -3.41 18.13 11.00
CA GLY A 86 -2.07 18.52 10.55
C GLY A 86 -2.08 19.07 9.13
N THR A 87 -1.22 20.08 8.91
CA THR A 87 -1.00 20.75 7.62
C THR A 87 0.43 20.55 7.10
N THR A 88 1.30 19.95 7.93
CA THR A 88 2.69 19.64 7.61
C THR A 88 2.93 18.16 7.79
N ARG A 89 3.62 17.52 6.83
CA ARG A 89 4.00 16.11 6.92
C ARG A 89 4.93 15.89 8.10
N LEU A 90 4.57 14.94 8.96
CA LEU A 90 5.39 14.44 10.06
C LEU A 90 5.87 13.02 9.75
N VAL A 91 6.95 12.61 10.43
CA VAL A 91 7.61 11.32 10.19
C VAL A 91 7.61 10.41 11.43
N THR A 92 7.01 10.85 12.53
CA THR A 92 6.89 10.04 13.74
C THR A 92 5.75 9.03 13.61
N ARG A 93 5.85 7.90 14.29
CA ARG A 93 4.81 6.86 14.25
C ARG A 93 3.51 7.33 14.89
N GLU A 94 3.60 8.11 15.96
CA GLU A 94 2.48 8.70 16.69
C GLU A 94 1.66 9.69 15.83
N SER A 95 2.23 10.18 14.74
CA SER A 95 1.54 11.07 13.79
C SER A 95 0.74 10.33 12.70
N THR A 96 0.82 8.99 12.62
CA THR A 96 -0.02 8.17 11.73
C THR A 96 -1.47 8.08 12.23
N LYS A 97 -2.39 7.47 11.49
CA LYS A 97 -3.77 7.31 11.98
C LYS A 97 -4.05 5.97 12.61
N VAL A 98 -3.52 4.90 12.03
CA VAL A 98 -3.54 3.55 12.61
C VAL A 98 -2.15 2.96 12.49
N GLU A 99 -1.59 2.51 13.59
CA GLU A 99 -0.35 1.75 13.61
C GLU A 99 -0.63 0.30 14.00
N VAL A 100 -0.10 -0.66 13.24
CA VAL A 100 -0.26 -2.08 13.50
C VAL A 100 1.09 -2.69 13.82
N THR A 101 1.27 -3.14 15.06
CA THR A 101 2.48 -3.80 15.53
C THR A 101 2.24 -5.24 16.04
N GLY A 102 0.97 -5.60 16.24
CA GLY A 102 0.58 -6.91 16.77
C GLY A 102 0.55 -8.03 15.74
N THR A 103 0.44 -9.26 16.21
CA THR A 103 0.23 -10.46 15.40
C THR A 103 -1.26 -10.74 15.25
N GLY A 104 -1.73 -11.10 14.04
CA GLY A 104 -3.14 -11.46 13.78
C GLY A 104 -4.11 -10.28 13.86
N VAL A 105 -3.59 -9.05 13.78
CA VAL A 105 -4.40 -7.82 13.83
C VAL A 105 -5.17 -7.62 12.53
N GLN A 106 -6.40 -7.12 12.66
CA GLN A 106 -7.23 -6.76 11.51
C GLN A 106 -7.74 -5.32 11.62
N VAL A 107 -7.65 -4.57 10.52
CA VAL A 107 -8.24 -3.23 10.35
C VAL A 107 -9.25 -3.33 9.22
N LEU A 108 -10.52 -3.25 9.54
CA LEU A 108 -11.62 -3.61 8.65
C LEU A 108 -12.63 -2.47 8.53
N ASP A 109 -13.00 -2.10 7.30
CA ASP A 109 -14.05 -1.10 7.01
C ASP A 109 -13.87 0.24 7.80
N VAL A 110 -12.63 0.63 8.01
CA VAL A 110 -12.25 1.88 8.68
C VAL A 110 -12.17 3.01 7.66
N LYS A 111 -12.67 4.19 8.03
CA LYS A 111 -12.58 5.40 7.21
C LYS A 111 -11.58 6.36 7.82
N ILE A 112 -10.56 6.72 7.06
CA ILE A 112 -9.53 7.68 7.47
C ILE A 112 -9.61 8.91 6.56
N GLN A 113 -9.69 10.09 7.17
CA GLN A 113 -9.69 11.36 6.46
C GLN A 113 -8.64 12.29 7.07
N GLY A 114 -7.65 12.67 6.29
CA GLY A 114 -6.55 13.53 6.73
C GLY A 114 -5.55 12.82 7.65
N GLY A 115 -4.61 13.58 8.18
CA GLY A 115 -3.56 13.14 9.09
C GLY A 115 -2.18 13.60 8.63
N ALA A 116 -1.32 13.89 9.61
CA ALA A 116 0.01 14.47 9.39
C ALA A 116 1.03 13.48 8.80
N SER A 117 0.74 12.17 8.83
CA SER A 117 1.61 11.12 8.33
C SER A 117 0.80 10.07 7.56
N ALA A 118 1.16 8.79 7.62
CA ALA A 118 0.47 7.71 6.94
C ALA A 118 -0.95 7.45 7.51
N GLY A 119 -1.84 6.93 6.67
CA GLY A 119 -3.16 6.49 7.08
C GLY A 119 -3.12 5.22 7.91
N ILE A 120 -2.66 4.12 7.33
CA ILE A 120 -2.45 2.84 8.03
C ILE A 120 -0.98 2.46 7.90
N PHE A 121 -0.31 2.24 9.03
CA PHE A 121 1.11 1.97 9.11
C PHE A 121 1.35 0.59 9.76
N VAL A 122 1.64 -0.42 8.94
CA VAL A 122 1.96 -1.76 9.43
C VAL A 122 3.46 -1.84 9.72
N TYR A 123 3.80 -1.80 11.00
CA TYR A 123 5.17 -1.71 11.49
C TYR A 123 5.57 -2.98 12.26
N GLY A 124 6.20 -3.92 11.59
CA GLY A 124 6.57 -5.22 12.15
C GLY A 124 5.38 -6.13 12.45
N GLY A 125 4.22 -5.86 11.86
CA GLY A 125 3.03 -6.68 12.05
C GLY A 125 3.16 -8.05 11.38
N ILE A 126 2.61 -9.07 12.01
CA ILE A 126 2.64 -10.46 11.53
C ILE A 126 1.21 -10.97 11.36
N ASN A 127 0.91 -11.58 10.22
CA ASN A 127 -0.43 -12.13 9.94
C ASN A 127 -1.53 -11.06 10.04
N VAL A 128 -1.36 -9.96 9.30
CA VAL A 128 -2.19 -8.74 9.38
C VAL A 128 -3.14 -8.65 8.19
N ALA A 129 -4.40 -8.26 8.45
CA ALA A 129 -5.38 -7.97 7.40
C ALA A 129 -5.82 -6.49 7.44
N ILE A 130 -5.63 -5.80 6.32
CA ILE A 130 -6.07 -4.41 6.08
C ILE A 130 -7.10 -4.46 4.96
N VAL A 131 -8.40 -4.50 5.30
CA VAL A 131 -9.44 -4.88 4.33
C VAL A 131 -10.62 -3.90 4.31
N ASN A 132 -11.05 -3.53 3.10
CA ASN A 132 -12.19 -2.66 2.82
C ASN A 132 -12.10 -1.27 3.45
N ASN A 133 -10.91 -0.77 3.75
CA ASN A 133 -10.76 0.56 4.34
C ASN A 133 -10.85 1.67 3.28
N THR A 134 -11.25 2.85 3.71
CA THR A 134 -11.19 4.08 2.90
C THR A 134 -10.19 5.03 3.53
N VAL A 135 -9.12 5.37 2.81
CA VAL A 135 -8.06 6.29 3.28
C VAL A 135 -7.96 7.47 2.33
N ARG A 136 -8.06 8.69 2.87
CA ARG A 136 -8.04 9.91 2.05
C ARG A 136 -7.22 11.03 2.66
N SER A 137 -6.53 11.79 1.78
CA SER A 137 -5.92 13.08 2.11
C SER A 137 -4.91 13.03 3.27
N THR A 138 -4.17 11.95 3.42
CA THR A 138 -3.03 11.86 4.33
C THR A 138 -1.86 12.68 3.80
N LEU A 139 -0.95 13.14 4.67
CA LEU A 139 0.23 13.91 4.25
C LEU A 139 1.45 13.03 3.93
N ALA A 140 1.38 11.72 4.17
CA ALA A 140 2.32 10.71 3.70
C ALA A 140 1.54 9.61 2.97
N ASP A 141 1.98 8.35 3.07
CA ASP A 141 1.35 7.23 2.39
C ASP A 141 -0.09 6.97 2.87
N GLY A 142 -0.86 6.31 2.03
CA GLY A 142 -2.18 5.83 2.43
C GLY A 142 -2.08 4.59 3.32
N ILE A 143 -1.48 3.52 2.81
CA ILE A 143 -1.22 2.26 3.53
C ILE A 143 0.25 1.92 3.34
N HIS A 144 1.00 1.81 4.43
CA HIS A 144 2.43 1.55 4.41
C HIS A 144 2.78 0.31 5.23
N THR A 145 3.44 -0.67 4.62
CA THR A 145 3.90 -1.91 5.25
C THR A 145 5.42 -1.92 5.32
N THR A 146 5.99 -2.03 6.51
CA THR A 146 7.44 -1.93 6.71
C THR A 146 7.94 -2.69 7.96
N TYR A 147 9.20 -2.50 8.31
CA TYR A 147 9.87 -3.04 9.50
C TYR A 147 9.78 -4.56 9.60
N GLY A 148 9.96 -5.25 8.46
CA GLY A 148 9.90 -6.72 8.41
C GLY A 148 8.52 -7.29 8.67
N SER A 149 7.45 -6.55 8.38
CA SER A 149 6.09 -7.07 8.42
C SER A 149 5.96 -8.26 7.50
N THR A 150 5.25 -9.29 7.95
CA THR A 150 5.13 -10.53 7.18
C THR A 150 3.71 -11.08 7.21
N ASN A 151 3.35 -11.77 6.13
CA ASN A 151 2.03 -12.36 5.96
C ASN A 151 0.91 -11.32 6.08
N VAL A 152 0.98 -10.30 5.20
CA VAL A 152 0.08 -9.14 5.20
C VAL A 152 -0.87 -9.19 4.01
N LEU A 153 -2.17 -9.05 4.27
CA LEU A 153 -3.22 -8.90 3.27
C LEU A 153 -3.67 -7.42 3.24
N VAL A 154 -3.59 -6.80 2.08
CA VAL A 154 -4.12 -5.46 1.80
C VAL A 154 -5.14 -5.59 0.68
N GLU A 155 -6.44 -5.68 1.01
CA GLU A 155 -7.47 -6.09 0.06
C GLU A 155 -8.68 -5.15 0.06
N GLY A 156 -9.17 -4.82 -1.12
CA GLY A 156 -10.45 -4.11 -1.28
C GLY A 156 -10.45 -2.67 -0.76
N ASN A 157 -9.28 -2.07 -0.48
CA ASN A 157 -9.20 -0.72 0.05
C ASN A 157 -9.38 0.34 -1.04
N THR A 158 -9.96 1.48 -0.67
CA THR A 158 -10.00 2.70 -1.49
C THR A 158 -9.04 3.71 -0.90
N VAL A 159 -8.01 4.10 -1.64
CA VAL A 159 -6.99 5.06 -1.17
C VAL A 159 -6.88 6.22 -2.15
N THR A 160 -7.06 7.45 -1.67
CA THR A 160 -7.09 8.63 -2.54
C THR A 160 -6.41 9.85 -1.93
N GLY A 161 -5.76 10.66 -2.77
CA GLY A 161 -5.28 11.98 -2.40
C GLY A 161 -4.21 11.98 -1.31
N THR A 162 -3.33 10.99 -1.27
CA THR A 162 -2.22 10.90 -0.30
C THR A 162 -1.10 11.88 -0.64
N GLY A 163 -0.30 12.24 0.35
CA GLY A 163 0.88 13.09 0.17
C GLY A 163 2.05 12.36 -0.48
N ASP A 164 2.11 11.01 -0.36
CA ASP A 164 3.13 10.15 -0.96
C ASP A 164 2.48 8.91 -1.60
N ASP A 165 3.06 7.72 -1.52
CA ASP A 165 2.53 6.51 -2.14
C ASP A 165 1.10 6.19 -1.65
N LEU A 166 0.25 5.71 -2.55
CA LEU A 166 -1.09 5.30 -2.13
C LEU A 166 -1.03 4.00 -1.32
N ILE A 167 -0.30 2.98 -1.81
CA ILE A 167 0.02 1.77 -1.04
C ILE A 167 1.51 1.45 -1.21
N ALA A 168 2.23 1.22 -0.11
CA ALA A 168 3.65 0.92 -0.12
C ALA A 168 4.04 -0.31 0.70
N VAL A 169 4.98 -1.09 0.19
CA VAL A 169 5.77 -2.07 0.93
C VAL A 169 7.22 -1.62 0.87
N VAL A 170 7.82 -1.32 2.01
CA VAL A 170 9.18 -0.81 2.07
C VAL A 170 10.02 -1.61 3.07
N SER A 171 11.26 -1.90 2.71
CA SER A 171 12.21 -2.57 3.60
C SER A 171 13.51 -1.78 3.65
N TYR A 172 13.72 -1.05 4.74
CA TYR A 172 14.94 -0.29 4.97
C TYR A 172 16.04 -1.18 5.54
N GLN A 173 17.28 -1.05 5.07
CA GLN A 173 18.41 -1.82 5.60
C GLN A 173 18.70 -1.49 7.07
N ALA A 174 18.43 -0.26 7.50
CA ALA A 174 18.58 0.16 8.88
C ALA A 174 17.71 -0.63 9.86
N ASP A 175 16.57 -1.18 9.39
CA ASP A 175 15.68 -2.00 10.22
C ASP A 175 16.21 -3.43 10.44
N GLY A 176 17.20 -3.87 9.65
CA GLY A 176 17.75 -5.23 9.69
C GLY A 176 16.74 -6.33 9.31
N ARG A 177 15.61 -5.96 8.67
CA ARG A 177 14.47 -6.86 8.40
C ARG A 177 13.86 -6.57 7.03
N ILE A 178 13.38 -7.62 6.38
CA ILE A 178 12.71 -7.51 5.07
C ILE A 178 11.23 -7.84 5.24
N SER A 179 10.36 -6.95 4.78
CA SER A 179 8.93 -7.21 4.68
C SER A 179 8.67 -8.26 3.60
N SER A 180 7.82 -9.25 3.90
CA SER A 180 7.65 -10.39 3.03
C SER A 180 6.26 -11.00 3.07
N ASN A 181 5.93 -11.78 2.04
CA ASN A 181 4.66 -12.48 1.92
C ASN A 181 3.47 -11.53 2.05
N VAL A 182 3.45 -10.50 1.16
CA VAL A 182 2.42 -9.45 1.14
C VAL A 182 1.56 -9.61 -0.11
N LEU A 183 0.24 -9.63 0.07
CA LEU A 183 -0.73 -9.56 -1.02
C LEU A 183 -1.41 -8.19 -1.01
N ILE A 184 -1.33 -7.48 -2.13
CA ILE A 184 -2.03 -6.21 -2.40
C ILE A 184 -3.02 -6.50 -3.52
N ASP A 185 -4.31 -6.63 -3.17
CA ASP A 185 -5.30 -7.22 -4.06
C ASP A 185 -6.61 -6.46 -4.09
N HIS A 186 -7.22 -6.30 -5.26
CA HIS A 186 -8.53 -5.66 -5.44
C HIS A 186 -8.64 -4.25 -4.82
N ASN A 187 -7.54 -3.49 -4.70
CA ASN A 187 -7.60 -2.12 -4.21
C ASN A 187 -7.89 -1.12 -5.35
N SER A 188 -8.55 -0.01 -5.00
CA SER A 188 -8.74 1.15 -5.87
C SER A 188 -7.94 2.33 -5.34
N VAL A 189 -6.93 2.78 -6.08
CA VAL A 189 -6.01 3.82 -5.64
C VAL A 189 -5.90 4.95 -6.67
N SER A 190 -5.93 6.23 -6.22
CA SER A 190 -5.89 7.35 -7.15
C SER A 190 -5.46 8.69 -6.55
N GLY A 191 -4.85 9.53 -7.41
CA GLY A 191 -4.74 10.96 -7.19
C GLY A 191 -3.83 11.39 -6.04
N ASN A 192 -2.68 10.77 -5.84
CA ASN A 192 -1.69 11.22 -4.85
C ASN A 192 -0.98 12.52 -5.27
N TYR A 193 -0.44 13.27 -4.29
CA TYR A 193 0.31 14.50 -4.53
C TYR A 193 1.75 14.22 -4.99
N TRP A 194 2.44 13.30 -4.32
CA TRP A 194 3.80 12.84 -4.61
C TRP A 194 3.80 11.33 -4.73
N GLY A 195 4.94 10.67 -4.98
CA GLY A 195 5.06 9.22 -4.92
C GLY A 195 4.33 8.46 -6.02
N ARG A 196 4.04 7.21 -5.75
CA ARG A 196 3.52 6.22 -6.69
C ARG A 196 2.11 5.73 -6.32
N GLY A 197 1.48 5.01 -7.23
CA GLY A 197 0.20 4.35 -6.94
C GLY A 197 0.41 3.19 -5.96
N ILE A 198 1.10 2.14 -6.42
CA ILE A 198 1.49 1.01 -5.57
C ILE A 198 3.00 0.82 -5.70
N ALA A 199 3.71 0.77 -4.58
CA ALA A 199 5.16 0.67 -4.54
C ALA A 199 5.64 -0.54 -3.72
N VAL A 200 6.62 -1.28 -4.26
CA VAL A 200 7.44 -2.24 -3.52
C VAL A 200 8.87 -1.76 -3.60
N VAL A 201 9.40 -1.22 -2.51
CA VAL A 201 10.75 -0.65 -2.44
C VAL A 201 11.58 -1.45 -1.43
N GLY A 202 12.14 -2.55 -1.92
CA GLY A 202 12.69 -3.63 -1.09
C GLY A 202 11.59 -4.50 -0.47
N GLY A 203 11.65 -5.80 -0.72
CA GLY A 203 10.66 -6.76 -0.22
C GLY A 203 10.82 -8.12 -0.89
N GLN A 204 10.19 -9.13 -0.32
CA GLN A 204 10.26 -10.49 -0.82
C GLN A 204 8.88 -11.16 -0.85
N ALA A 205 8.58 -11.90 -1.91
CA ALA A 205 7.30 -12.59 -2.09
C ALA A 205 6.10 -11.63 -1.95
N VAL A 206 6.07 -10.59 -2.82
CA VAL A 206 4.99 -9.61 -2.86
C VAL A 206 4.17 -9.81 -4.12
N THR A 207 2.85 -9.88 -3.97
CA THR A 207 1.92 -9.94 -5.10
C THR A 207 1.07 -8.67 -5.14
N ILE A 208 1.03 -8.03 -6.31
CA ILE A 208 0.17 -6.88 -6.62
C ILE A 208 -0.77 -7.36 -7.71
N SER A 209 -2.03 -7.66 -7.37
CA SER A 209 -2.98 -8.24 -8.31
C SER A 209 -4.34 -7.58 -8.29
N ASP A 210 -4.97 -7.54 -9.46
CA ASP A 210 -6.37 -7.13 -9.61
C ASP A 210 -6.71 -5.74 -9.06
N ASN A 211 -5.70 -4.84 -8.94
CA ASN A 211 -5.88 -3.48 -8.47
C ASN A 211 -6.25 -2.52 -9.62
N THR A 212 -6.99 -1.46 -9.29
CA THR A 212 -7.18 -0.29 -10.13
C THR A 212 -6.30 0.84 -9.63
N VAL A 213 -5.36 1.29 -10.48
CA VAL A 213 -4.45 2.42 -10.21
C VAL A 213 -4.74 3.52 -11.23
N ASP A 214 -5.25 4.65 -10.77
CA ASP A 214 -5.68 5.73 -11.67
C ASP A 214 -5.15 7.10 -11.26
N GLY A 215 -4.78 7.93 -12.24
CA GLY A 215 -4.50 9.34 -12.00
C GLY A 215 -3.24 9.63 -11.16
N VAL A 216 -2.20 8.81 -11.24
CA VAL A 216 -0.89 9.09 -10.60
C VAL A 216 -0.09 10.03 -11.49
N GLN A 217 -0.03 11.32 -11.12
CA GLN A 217 0.52 12.34 -12.00
C GLN A 217 2.01 12.66 -11.77
N LYS A 218 2.56 12.31 -10.62
CA LYS A 218 3.97 12.60 -10.30
C LYS A 218 4.94 11.50 -10.71
N ALA A 219 4.60 10.25 -10.45
CA ALA A 219 5.52 9.11 -10.63
C ALA A 219 4.82 7.91 -11.29
N SER A 220 5.36 6.71 -11.12
CA SER A 220 4.80 5.48 -11.70
C SER A 220 3.48 5.06 -11.05
N GLY A 221 2.59 4.47 -11.82
CA GLY A 221 1.41 3.81 -11.28
C GLY A 221 1.78 2.63 -10.39
N ILE A 222 2.67 1.75 -10.86
CA ILE A 222 3.22 0.65 -10.06
C ILE A 222 4.75 0.67 -10.15
N LEU A 223 5.43 0.58 -8.99
CA LEU A 223 6.88 0.51 -8.89
C LEU A 223 7.32 -0.73 -8.13
N VAL A 224 8.31 -1.45 -8.67
CA VAL A 224 9.10 -2.45 -7.94
C VAL A 224 10.56 -2.01 -7.98
N ALA A 225 11.16 -1.72 -6.83
CA ALA A 225 12.46 -1.08 -6.81
C ALA A 225 13.36 -1.51 -5.65
N GLN A 226 14.65 -1.25 -5.84
CA GLN A 226 15.63 -0.98 -4.80
C GLN A 226 16.08 0.48 -4.95
N GLU A 227 16.02 1.26 -3.87
CA GLU A 227 16.34 2.68 -3.89
C GLU A 227 17.53 3.00 -2.96
N ALA A 228 18.62 3.51 -3.56
CA ALA A 228 19.81 3.92 -2.82
C ALA A 228 19.56 5.10 -1.89
N SER A 229 18.74 6.07 -2.31
CA SER A 229 18.43 7.26 -1.52
C SER A 229 17.76 6.95 -0.18
N TRP A 230 17.05 5.84 -0.10
CA TRP A 230 16.39 5.34 1.12
C TRP A 230 17.12 4.15 1.74
N ASN A 231 18.25 3.72 1.15
CA ASN A 231 19.03 2.58 1.60
C ASN A 231 18.15 1.34 1.84
N THR A 232 17.36 0.97 0.81
CA THR A 232 16.44 -0.16 0.92
C THR A 232 17.11 -1.49 0.59
N TYR A 233 16.53 -2.58 1.08
CA TYR A 233 16.86 -3.92 0.63
C TYR A 233 16.50 -4.13 -0.84
N ASN A 234 17.00 -5.20 -1.42
CA ASN A 234 16.59 -5.68 -2.74
C ASN A 234 15.10 -6.06 -2.77
N ALA A 235 14.48 -6.00 -3.96
CA ALA A 235 13.16 -6.59 -4.17
C ALA A 235 13.30 -7.89 -4.96
N THR A 236 12.65 -8.96 -4.49
CA THR A 236 12.72 -10.26 -5.15
C THR A 236 11.41 -11.04 -5.01
N ASN A 237 11.15 -11.93 -5.98
CA ASN A 237 9.94 -12.73 -6.01
C ASN A 237 8.65 -11.87 -5.98
N VAL A 238 8.54 -10.95 -6.94
CA VAL A 238 7.39 -10.04 -7.04
C VAL A 238 6.51 -10.40 -8.23
N VAL A 239 5.20 -10.40 -8.02
CA VAL A 239 4.19 -10.56 -9.08
C VAL A 239 3.39 -9.27 -9.21
N VAL A 240 3.28 -8.75 -10.44
CA VAL A 240 2.40 -7.64 -10.80
C VAL A 240 1.46 -8.14 -11.88
N SER A 241 0.20 -8.46 -11.55
CA SER A 241 -0.69 -9.14 -12.48
C SER A 241 -2.12 -8.63 -12.45
N ASN A 242 -2.78 -8.66 -13.60
CA ASN A 242 -4.20 -8.32 -13.78
C ASN A 242 -4.58 -6.90 -13.32
N ASN A 243 -3.62 -6.01 -13.08
CA ASN A 243 -3.93 -4.65 -12.66
C ASN A 243 -4.41 -3.80 -13.84
N THR A 244 -5.33 -2.87 -13.56
CA THR A 244 -5.70 -1.79 -14.46
C THR A 244 -4.95 -0.53 -14.02
N VAL A 245 -4.06 -0.03 -14.88
CA VAL A 245 -3.22 1.15 -14.60
C VAL A 245 -3.51 2.21 -15.64
N SER A 246 -4.06 3.35 -15.23
CA SER A 246 -4.54 4.37 -16.17
C SER A 246 -4.21 5.79 -15.73
N ASN A 247 -4.16 6.70 -16.71
CA ASN A 247 -3.97 8.13 -16.49
C ASN A 247 -2.69 8.45 -15.71
N ILE A 248 -1.56 7.85 -16.10
CA ILE A 248 -0.28 7.99 -15.41
C ILE A 248 0.56 9.09 -16.06
N GLN A 249 0.89 10.12 -15.28
CA GLN A 249 1.70 11.27 -15.71
C GLN A 249 1.25 11.88 -17.06
N ASN A 250 -0.03 11.84 -17.32
CA ASN A 250 -0.62 12.32 -18.57
C ASN A 250 -1.14 13.77 -18.49
N SER A 251 -0.96 14.43 -17.34
CA SER A 251 -1.42 15.78 -17.08
C SER A 251 -0.47 16.47 -16.09
N ASN A 252 -0.22 17.76 -16.33
CA ASN A 252 0.55 18.63 -15.42
C ASN A 252 -0.31 19.20 -14.28
N VAL A 253 -1.48 18.63 -14.00
CA VAL A 253 -2.50 19.22 -13.11
C VAL A 253 -2.23 18.92 -11.63
N ASN A 254 -1.18 18.19 -11.29
CA ASN A 254 -0.90 17.88 -9.90
C ASN A 254 -0.20 19.04 -9.18
N ASN A 255 -0.94 20.07 -8.82
CA ASN A 255 -0.47 21.23 -8.03
C ASN A 255 0.83 21.87 -8.55
N GLY A 256 1.03 21.87 -9.85
CA GLY A 256 2.23 22.44 -10.50
C GLY A 256 3.48 21.55 -10.41
N LEU A 257 3.40 20.34 -9.86
CA LEU A 257 4.52 19.41 -9.86
C LEU A 257 4.72 18.83 -11.27
N GLN A 258 5.96 18.91 -11.75
CA GLN A 258 6.33 18.28 -13.01
C GLN A 258 6.39 16.76 -12.85
N PRO A 259 5.92 15.98 -13.83
CA PRO A 259 6.08 14.53 -13.86
C PRO A 259 7.56 14.14 -13.80
N THR A 260 7.85 12.98 -13.22
CA THR A 260 9.21 12.41 -13.19
C THR A 260 9.61 11.69 -14.47
N GLN A 261 8.70 11.62 -15.45
CA GLN A 261 8.90 10.98 -16.76
C GLN A 261 9.12 9.46 -16.68
N LEU A 262 8.53 8.82 -15.68
CA LEU A 262 8.67 7.38 -15.45
C LEU A 262 7.57 6.60 -16.17
N ALA A 263 7.80 5.30 -16.36
CA ALA A 263 6.80 4.40 -16.93
C ALA A 263 5.59 4.19 -16.00
N ALA A 264 4.45 3.82 -16.58
CA ALA A 264 3.26 3.46 -15.81
C ALA A 264 3.51 2.27 -14.89
N ILE A 265 4.20 1.23 -15.37
CA ILE A 265 4.75 0.14 -14.54
C ILE A 265 6.27 0.16 -14.67
N ARG A 266 6.99 0.21 -13.56
CA ARG A 266 8.44 0.33 -13.56
C ARG A 266 9.10 -0.68 -12.63
N LEU A 267 10.20 -1.28 -13.12
CA LEU A 267 11.21 -1.96 -12.31
C LEU A 267 12.46 -1.09 -12.28
N SER A 268 13.06 -0.85 -11.10
CA SER A 268 14.25 0.01 -10.98
C SER A 268 15.17 -0.42 -9.84
N ALA A 269 16.48 -0.52 -10.08
CA ALA A 269 17.43 -0.89 -9.04
C ALA A 269 18.80 -0.24 -9.24
N TRP A 270 19.26 0.52 -8.24
CA TRP A 270 20.59 1.12 -8.12
C TRP A 270 20.96 1.41 -6.67
N PRO A 271 22.08 0.93 -6.12
CA PRO A 271 23.03 -0.03 -6.69
C PRO A 271 22.66 -1.50 -6.44
N GLY A 272 21.59 -1.78 -5.68
CA GLY A 272 21.11 -3.13 -5.38
C GLY A 272 20.46 -3.79 -6.59
N THR A 273 19.59 -4.77 -6.36
CA THR A 273 18.99 -5.58 -7.42
C THR A 273 17.47 -5.71 -7.26
N VAL A 274 16.81 -5.90 -8.41
CA VAL A 274 15.44 -6.42 -8.50
C VAL A 274 15.49 -7.70 -9.34
N SER A 275 14.91 -8.79 -8.84
CA SER A 275 14.98 -10.10 -9.52
C SER A 275 13.76 -10.98 -9.26
N SER A 276 13.58 -12.00 -10.10
CA SER A 276 12.47 -12.95 -10.02
C SER A 276 11.11 -12.23 -10.04
N VAL A 277 10.88 -11.42 -11.08
CA VAL A 277 9.67 -10.60 -11.21
C VAL A 277 8.82 -11.05 -12.39
N ALA A 278 7.51 -11.19 -12.16
CA ALA A 278 6.52 -11.37 -13.22
C ALA A 278 5.64 -10.14 -13.34
N VAL A 279 5.62 -9.52 -14.52
CA VAL A 279 4.67 -8.44 -14.89
C VAL A 279 3.78 -8.99 -15.98
N LYS A 280 2.55 -9.39 -15.65
CA LYS A 280 1.71 -10.15 -16.57
C LYS A 280 0.25 -9.74 -16.55
N ASP A 281 -0.37 -9.82 -17.72
CA ASP A 281 -1.82 -9.67 -17.88
C ASP A 281 -2.38 -8.32 -17.38
N ASN A 282 -1.53 -7.29 -17.25
CA ASN A 282 -1.96 -5.95 -16.84
C ASN A 282 -2.54 -5.19 -18.03
N ARG A 283 -3.47 -4.29 -17.74
CA ARG A 283 -4.02 -3.30 -18.68
C ARG A 283 -3.46 -1.92 -18.35
N VAL A 284 -2.67 -1.38 -19.26
CA VAL A 284 -2.03 -0.05 -19.09
C VAL A 284 -2.57 0.90 -20.16
N SER A 285 -3.12 2.02 -19.74
CA SER A 285 -3.70 2.99 -20.67
C SER A 285 -3.41 4.43 -20.28
N ASN A 286 -3.35 5.29 -21.31
CA ASN A 286 -3.21 6.74 -21.13
C ASN A 286 -2.02 7.10 -20.23
N SER A 287 -0.80 6.66 -20.60
CA SER A 287 0.44 7.05 -19.95
C SER A 287 1.13 8.16 -20.71
N GLY A 288 1.50 9.24 -20.02
CA GLY A 288 2.24 10.38 -20.60
C GLY A 288 3.66 10.04 -20.98
N TYR A 289 4.17 8.89 -20.53
CA TYR A 289 5.51 8.37 -20.82
C TYR A 289 5.42 6.89 -21.19
N SER A 290 6.43 6.09 -20.84
CA SER A 290 6.44 4.66 -21.20
C SER A 290 5.34 3.84 -20.51
N GLY A 291 4.90 2.77 -21.16
CA GLY A 291 3.95 1.82 -20.57
C GLY A 291 4.61 0.96 -19.49
N PHE A 292 5.70 0.30 -19.86
CA PHE A 292 6.56 -0.48 -18.96
C PHE A 292 8.03 -0.06 -19.14
N GLN A 293 8.78 -0.03 -18.04
CA GLN A 293 10.24 0.18 -18.05
C GLN A 293 10.94 -0.70 -17.02
N ALA A 294 12.05 -1.32 -17.45
CA ALA A 294 13.03 -1.93 -16.55
C ALA A 294 14.35 -1.18 -16.69
N GLU A 295 14.94 -0.70 -15.58
CA GLU A 295 16.14 0.12 -15.59
C GLU A 295 17.09 -0.22 -14.43
N GLY A 296 18.37 -0.41 -14.74
CA GLY A 296 19.42 -0.71 -13.75
C GLY A 296 19.65 -2.20 -13.53
N ASN A 297 20.02 -2.59 -12.33
CA ASN A 297 20.41 -3.96 -11.99
C ASN A 297 19.18 -4.88 -11.82
N ILE A 298 18.55 -5.22 -12.93
CA ILE A 298 17.30 -6.00 -12.94
C ILE A 298 17.46 -7.21 -13.82
N CYS A 299 17.33 -8.40 -13.23
CA CYS A 299 17.45 -9.67 -13.92
C CYS A 299 16.33 -10.64 -13.54
N GLN A 300 16.16 -11.69 -14.34
CA GLN A 300 15.20 -12.73 -14.06
C GLN A 300 13.76 -12.17 -13.96
N PHE A 301 13.31 -11.53 -15.04
CA PHE A 301 11.95 -11.03 -15.08
C PHE A 301 11.24 -11.35 -16.40
N SER A 302 9.91 -11.39 -16.31
CA SER A 302 9.03 -11.60 -17.46
C SER A 302 8.01 -10.47 -17.58
N VAL A 303 7.78 -10.01 -18.79
CA VAL A 303 6.74 -9.04 -19.15
C VAL A 303 5.85 -9.69 -20.19
N THR A 304 4.70 -10.26 -19.79
CA THR A 304 3.92 -11.17 -20.64
C THR A 304 2.43 -10.87 -20.63
N GLY A 305 1.80 -10.94 -21.78
CA GLY A 305 0.33 -10.82 -21.89
C GLY A 305 -0.23 -9.44 -21.54
N ASN A 306 0.59 -8.41 -21.34
CA ASN A 306 0.08 -7.09 -20.99
C ASN A 306 -0.56 -6.39 -22.19
N VAL A 307 -1.61 -5.65 -21.93
CA VAL A 307 -2.36 -4.89 -22.93
C VAL A 307 -2.10 -3.39 -22.71
N PHE A 308 -1.52 -2.74 -23.70
CA PHE A 308 -1.22 -1.33 -23.68
C PHE A 308 -2.12 -0.55 -24.67
N SER A 309 -2.49 0.67 -24.30
CA SER A 309 -3.20 1.60 -25.18
C SER A 309 -2.88 3.06 -24.81
N SER A 310 -2.81 3.94 -25.81
CA SER A 310 -2.56 5.38 -25.59
C SER A 310 -1.31 5.64 -24.75
N ILE A 311 -0.17 5.09 -25.16
CA ILE A 311 1.13 5.27 -24.54
C ILE A 311 1.92 6.33 -25.33
N ALA A 312 2.28 7.43 -24.70
CA ALA A 312 3.00 8.53 -25.38
C ALA A 312 4.49 8.23 -25.60
N GLY A 313 5.11 7.43 -24.74
CA GLY A 313 6.51 7.00 -24.86
C GLY A 313 6.66 5.58 -25.41
N ALA A 314 7.77 4.93 -25.07
CA ALA A 314 8.00 3.53 -25.44
C ALA A 314 6.99 2.61 -24.73
N VAL A 315 6.36 1.69 -25.49
CA VAL A 315 5.38 0.76 -24.89
C VAL A 315 6.07 -0.15 -23.87
N VAL A 316 7.20 -0.75 -24.25
CA VAL A 316 8.09 -1.53 -23.40
C VAL A 316 9.52 -1.03 -23.59
N SER A 317 10.13 -0.54 -22.52
CA SER A 317 11.50 -0.01 -22.49
C SER A 317 12.37 -0.89 -21.61
N LEU A 318 13.42 -1.48 -22.18
CA LEU A 318 14.37 -2.34 -21.50
C LEU A 318 15.74 -1.66 -21.44
N LEU A 319 16.07 -1.10 -20.28
CA LEU A 319 17.33 -0.39 -19.98
C LEU A 319 18.08 -1.07 -18.82
N GLN A 320 17.77 -2.34 -18.57
CA GLN A 320 18.44 -3.14 -17.54
C GLN A 320 19.89 -3.43 -17.92
N SER A 321 20.73 -3.61 -16.91
CA SER A 321 22.14 -3.98 -17.05
C SER A 321 22.46 -5.26 -16.26
N GLY A 322 23.55 -5.92 -16.64
CA GLY A 322 24.05 -7.09 -15.92
C GLY A 322 23.33 -8.41 -16.19
N CYS A 323 22.34 -8.43 -17.07
CA CYS A 323 21.59 -9.65 -17.44
C CYS A 323 21.94 -10.13 -18.86
N THR A 324 21.85 -11.43 -19.04
CA THR A 324 21.80 -12.01 -20.41
C THR A 324 20.36 -11.91 -20.94
N PRO A 325 20.17 -11.82 -22.28
CA PRO A 325 18.83 -11.79 -22.87
C PRO A 325 17.94 -12.98 -22.46
N SER A 326 18.50 -14.15 -22.18
CA SER A 326 17.77 -15.33 -21.74
C SER A 326 17.14 -15.19 -20.34
N GLN A 327 17.56 -14.19 -19.56
CA GLN A 327 17.01 -13.89 -18.23
C GLN A 327 15.87 -12.87 -18.27
N VAL A 328 15.54 -12.37 -19.45
CA VAL A 328 14.49 -11.37 -19.67
C VAL A 328 13.55 -11.90 -20.75
N VAL A 329 12.28 -12.08 -20.42
CA VAL A 329 11.26 -12.54 -21.36
C VAL A 329 10.21 -11.45 -21.57
N ALA A 330 10.00 -11.07 -22.83
CA ALA A 330 8.94 -10.13 -23.20
C ALA A 330 8.13 -10.71 -24.38
N THR A 331 6.96 -11.24 -24.11
CA THR A 331 6.13 -11.90 -25.12
C THR A 331 4.63 -11.77 -24.86
N GLY A 332 3.82 -11.88 -25.92
CA GLY A 332 2.36 -11.82 -25.81
C GLY A 332 1.80 -10.45 -25.44
N ASN A 333 2.62 -9.39 -25.38
CA ASN A 333 2.15 -8.05 -25.13
C ASN A 333 1.53 -7.41 -26.37
N THR A 334 0.55 -6.53 -26.20
CA THR A 334 -0.15 -5.87 -27.31
C THR A 334 -0.24 -4.35 -27.12
N LEU A 335 -0.28 -3.61 -28.22
CA LEU A 335 -0.63 -2.18 -28.23
C LEU A 335 -1.87 -1.98 -29.13
N GLY A 336 -2.97 -1.50 -28.56
CA GLY A 336 -4.22 -1.30 -29.31
C GLY A 336 -4.73 -2.59 -29.96
N GLY A 337 -4.47 -3.76 -29.35
CA GLY A 337 -4.84 -5.06 -29.88
C GLY A 337 -3.84 -5.67 -30.89
N VAL A 338 -2.78 -4.95 -31.28
CA VAL A 338 -1.74 -5.45 -32.17
C VAL A 338 -0.59 -6.03 -31.35
N ALA A 339 -0.14 -7.22 -31.70
CA ALA A 339 0.98 -7.89 -31.04
C ALA A 339 2.27 -7.05 -31.13
N LEU A 340 2.96 -6.88 -30.02
CA LEU A 340 4.26 -6.24 -29.98
C LEU A 340 5.36 -7.23 -30.34
N VAL A 341 6.31 -6.76 -31.15
CA VAL A 341 7.58 -7.47 -31.35
C VAL A 341 8.36 -7.41 -30.04
N SER A 342 9.01 -8.50 -29.66
CA SER A 342 9.87 -8.54 -28.47
C SER A 342 10.97 -7.48 -28.60
N PRO A 343 11.16 -6.61 -27.58
CA PRO A 343 12.15 -5.56 -27.64
C PRO A 343 13.57 -6.13 -27.65
N VAL A 344 14.52 -5.32 -28.13
CA VAL A 344 15.95 -5.67 -28.09
C VAL A 344 16.37 -5.90 -26.63
N GLY A 345 17.11 -6.96 -26.36
CA GLY A 345 17.54 -7.34 -25.01
C GLY A 345 16.61 -8.30 -24.28
N ALA A 346 15.51 -8.74 -24.90
CA ALA A 346 14.65 -9.78 -24.38
C ALA A 346 14.61 -11.01 -25.29
N SER A 347 14.29 -12.15 -24.71
CA SER A 347 14.02 -13.42 -25.40
C SER A 347 12.52 -13.63 -25.56
N THR A 348 12.14 -14.32 -26.64
CA THR A 348 10.77 -14.82 -26.84
C THR A 348 10.58 -16.25 -26.33
N SER A 349 11.67 -16.94 -25.97
CA SER A 349 11.68 -18.38 -25.64
C SER A 349 12.51 -18.71 -24.38
N GLY A 350 12.80 -17.74 -23.54
CA GLY A 350 13.53 -17.96 -22.28
C GLY A 350 12.64 -18.53 -21.17
N THR A 351 13.20 -18.66 -19.97
CA THR A 351 12.48 -19.03 -18.77
C THR A 351 11.48 -17.93 -18.42
N ILE A 352 10.20 -18.27 -18.37
CA ILE A 352 9.18 -17.35 -17.87
C ILE A 352 9.28 -17.33 -16.34
N TRP A 353 9.67 -16.19 -15.82
CA TRP A 353 9.73 -15.96 -14.37
C TRP A 353 8.31 -15.79 -13.84
N ALA A 354 7.89 -16.68 -12.98
CA ALA A 354 6.52 -16.68 -12.43
C ALA A 354 6.33 -15.68 -11.30
N GLY A 355 7.43 -15.08 -10.82
CA GLY A 355 7.43 -14.42 -9.52
C GLY A 355 7.31 -15.45 -8.40
N GLY A 356 7.48 -15.03 -7.16
CA GLY A 356 7.27 -15.92 -6.02
C GLY A 356 5.81 -16.01 -5.65
N ALA A 357 5.27 -17.22 -5.58
CA ALA A 357 4.01 -17.42 -4.88
C ALA A 357 4.16 -16.98 -3.41
N LEU A 358 3.08 -16.54 -2.80
CA LEU A 358 3.02 -16.33 -1.35
C LEU A 358 3.46 -17.60 -0.64
N THR A 359 4.35 -17.48 0.34
CA THR A 359 5.02 -18.63 0.96
C THR A 359 4.23 -19.22 2.12
N THR A 360 3.23 -18.50 2.63
CA THR A 360 2.38 -18.91 3.75
C THR A 360 0.92 -18.57 3.50
N THR A 361 0.03 -19.17 4.23
CA THR A 361 -1.41 -18.83 4.18
C THR A 361 -1.63 -17.44 4.72
N LEU A 362 -2.35 -16.62 3.97
CA LEU A 362 -2.73 -15.28 4.39
C LEU A 362 -3.73 -15.32 5.56
N PRO A 363 -3.84 -14.23 6.32
CA PRO A 363 -4.79 -14.15 7.42
C PRO A 363 -6.23 -14.37 6.95
N THR A 364 -6.98 -15.17 7.70
CA THR A 364 -8.41 -15.31 7.48
C THR A 364 -9.14 -14.07 7.97
N VAL A 365 -9.83 -13.40 7.07
CA VAL A 365 -10.55 -12.15 7.39
C VAL A 365 -11.81 -12.44 8.20
N ARG A 366 -12.06 -11.65 9.23
CA ARG A 366 -13.24 -11.73 10.10
C ARG A 366 -14.43 -10.98 9.46
N TRP A 367 -14.90 -11.43 8.29
CA TRP A 367 -15.98 -10.81 7.51
C TRP A 367 -17.25 -10.54 8.31
N SER A 368 -17.59 -11.42 9.25
CA SER A 368 -18.76 -11.29 10.10
C SER A 368 -18.75 -10.08 11.05
N LEU A 369 -17.60 -9.42 11.22
CA LEU A 369 -17.51 -8.20 12.03
C LEU A 369 -17.89 -6.95 11.23
N MET A 370 -17.85 -7.01 9.91
CA MET A 370 -18.23 -5.90 9.04
C MET A 370 -19.75 -5.87 8.87
N GLN A 371 -20.32 -4.68 8.79
CA GLN A 371 -21.72 -4.53 8.43
C GLN A 371 -21.91 -4.85 6.96
N THR A 372 -22.87 -5.67 6.63
CA THR A 372 -23.32 -5.84 5.25
C THR A 372 -23.90 -4.49 4.77
N LYS A 373 -23.35 -3.99 3.65
CA LYS A 373 -23.87 -2.77 2.99
C LYS A 373 -25.24 -3.02 2.42
#